data_83c2ac82b907eb99fad8299c79136e0f
#
_entry.id   83c2ac82b907eb99fad8299c79136e0f
#
_cell.length_a   1.000
_cell.length_b   1.000
_cell.length_c   1.000
_cell.angle_alpha   90.00
_cell.angle_beta   90.00
_cell.angle_gamma   90.00
#
_symmetry.space_group_name_H-M   'P 1'
#
loop_
_entity.id
_entity.type
_entity.pdbx_description
1 polymer ?
#
loop_
_entity_poly.entity_id
_entity_poly.type
_entity_poly.pdbx_seq_one_letter_code
_entity_poly.pdbx_strand_id
1 'polypeptide(L)'
;VMYLGKIVEIGDIDEIFEAPAHPYTQALLSAIPIPDPAKERTRSRIILQGDLPSPANPPSGCRFRTRCPKFLTLNEADQKQCIDKLPDFKHMGDDHEAACHYPERTSVF
;
A
#
# COMPACT_ATOMS: atom_id res chain seq x y z
N VAL A 1 6.16 -7.55 -2.14
CA VAL A 1 4.70 -7.47 -1.92
C VAL A 1 3.98 -7.41 -3.25
N MET A 2 2.96 -8.24 -3.40
CA MET A 2 2.21 -8.36 -4.65
C MET A 2 0.72 -8.16 -4.40
N TYR A 3 0.04 -7.57 -5.38
CA TYR A 3 -1.41 -7.41 -5.37
C TYR A 3 -1.97 -7.65 -6.78
N LEU A 4 -2.93 -8.56 -6.90
CA LEU A 4 -3.54 -8.95 -8.19
C LEU A 4 -2.49 -9.25 -9.27
N GLY A 5 -1.46 -10.00 -8.93
CA GLY A 5 -0.43 -10.42 -9.88
C GLY A 5 0.62 -9.36 -10.23
N LYS A 6 0.58 -8.18 -9.60
CA LYS A 6 1.57 -7.12 -9.80
C LYS A 6 2.38 -6.90 -8.54
N ILE A 7 3.68 -6.72 -8.70
CA ILE A 7 4.54 -6.31 -7.58
C ILE A 7 4.24 -4.84 -7.28
N VAL A 8 3.88 -4.55 -6.03
CA VAL A 8 3.55 -3.19 -5.60
C VAL A 8 4.62 -2.56 -4.73
N GLU A 9 5.41 -3.37 -4.06
CA GLU A 9 6.55 -2.88 -3.27
C GLU A 9 7.63 -3.94 -3.21
N ILE A 10 8.89 -3.50 -3.37
CA ILE A 10 10.05 -4.38 -3.33
C ILE A 10 11.16 -3.70 -2.54
N GLY A 11 11.89 -4.46 -1.74
CA GLY A 11 12.99 -3.91 -0.96
C GLY A 11 13.54 -4.89 0.05
N ASP A 12 14.56 -4.43 0.78
CA ASP A 12 15.11 -5.16 1.90
C ASP A 12 14.01 -5.33 2.95
N ILE A 13 14.01 -6.49 3.60
CA ILE A 13 12.98 -6.84 4.59
C ILE A 13 12.89 -5.80 5.71
N ASP A 14 14.02 -5.31 6.21
CA ASP A 14 14.03 -4.31 7.28
C ASP A 14 13.41 -2.99 6.82
N GLU A 15 13.70 -2.54 5.61
CA GLU A 15 13.12 -1.30 5.07
C GLU A 15 11.62 -1.42 4.87
N ILE A 16 11.15 -2.55 4.35
CA ILE A 16 9.72 -2.76 4.13
C ILE A 16 8.97 -2.82 5.46
N PHE A 17 9.52 -3.51 6.47
CA PHE A 17 8.87 -3.60 7.78
C PHE A 17 8.89 -2.29 8.55
N GLU A 18 9.98 -1.53 8.50
CA GLU A 18 10.13 -0.28 9.26
C GLU A 18 9.43 0.91 8.60
N ALA A 19 9.42 0.95 7.27
CA ALA A 19 8.91 2.10 6.53
C ALA A 19 8.21 1.69 5.22
N PRO A 20 7.12 0.91 5.31
CA PRO A 20 6.36 0.55 4.11
C PRO A 20 5.83 1.80 3.43
N ALA A 21 5.90 1.83 2.10
CA ALA A 21 5.54 3.01 1.31
C ALA A 21 4.23 2.85 0.55
N HIS A 22 3.88 1.63 0.13
CA HIS A 22 2.64 1.38 -0.58
C HIS A 22 1.49 1.18 0.41
N PRO A 23 0.32 1.80 0.19
CA PRO A 23 -0.81 1.66 1.11
C PRO A 23 -1.23 0.22 1.39
N TYR A 24 -1.12 -0.67 0.40
CA TYR A 24 -1.44 -2.08 0.60
C TYR A 24 -0.46 -2.75 1.57
N THR A 25 0.84 -2.48 1.41
CA THR A 25 1.85 -3.01 2.32
C THR A 25 1.62 -2.53 3.75
N GLN A 26 1.29 -1.25 3.90
CA GLN A 26 0.98 -0.68 5.21
C GLN A 26 -0.21 -1.39 5.87
N ALA A 27 -1.25 -1.69 5.10
CA ALA A 27 -2.41 -2.40 5.60
C ALA A 27 -2.06 -3.83 6.03
N LEU A 28 -1.29 -4.55 5.21
CA LEU A 28 -0.86 -5.92 5.54
C LEU A 28 -0.06 -5.96 6.84
N LEU A 29 0.93 -5.07 6.97
CA LEU A 29 1.79 -5.04 8.15
C LEU A 29 1.03 -4.59 9.39
N SER A 30 0.06 -3.69 9.24
CA SER A 30 -0.76 -3.23 10.36
C SER A 30 -1.62 -4.36 10.96
N ALA A 31 -1.88 -5.42 10.20
CA ALA A 31 -2.65 -6.57 10.64
C ALA A 31 -1.80 -7.60 11.41
N ILE A 32 -0.47 -7.50 11.36
CA ILE A 32 0.42 -8.43 12.08
C ILE A 32 0.46 -8.05 13.56
N PRO A 33 0.15 -8.98 14.49
CA PRO A 33 0.22 -8.69 15.93
C PRO A 33 1.64 -8.36 16.38
N ILE A 34 1.76 -7.38 17.27
CA ILE A 34 3.04 -7.03 17.90
C ILE A 34 3.13 -7.83 19.22
N PRO A 35 4.31 -8.44 19.54
CA PRO A 35 4.48 -9.20 20.78
C PRO A 35 4.35 -8.36 22.06
N ASP A 36 4.37 -7.03 21.97
CA ASP A 36 4.21 -6.12 23.11
C ASP A 36 2.72 -5.76 23.26
N PRO A 37 2.03 -6.25 24.32
CA PRO A 37 0.60 -5.98 24.49
C PRO A 37 0.26 -4.49 24.63
N ALA A 38 1.15 -3.70 25.22
CA ALA A 38 0.92 -2.27 25.38
C ALA A 38 0.95 -1.55 24.02
N LYS A 39 1.91 -1.88 23.18
CA LYS A 39 1.99 -1.33 21.82
C LYS A 39 0.83 -1.81 20.96
N GLU A 40 0.47 -3.08 21.06
CA GLU A 40 -0.64 -3.64 20.28
C GLU A 40 -1.96 -2.94 20.57
N ARG A 41 -2.20 -2.56 21.84
CA ARG A 41 -3.42 -1.84 22.22
C ARG A 41 -3.49 -0.43 21.67
N THR A 42 -2.35 0.23 21.51
CA THR A 42 -2.30 1.62 21.02
C THR A 42 -2.17 1.71 19.52
N ARG A 43 -1.83 0.61 18.83
CA ARG A 43 -1.64 0.59 17.40
C ARG A 43 -2.98 0.50 16.68
N SER A 44 -3.16 1.38 15.68
CA SER A 44 -4.34 1.34 14.81
C SER A 44 -4.12 0.35 13.67
N ARG A 45 -5.10 -0.51 13.43
CA ARG A 45 -5.09 -1.39 12.26
C ARG A 45 -5.75 -0.69 11.08
N ILE A 46 -5.16 -0.86 9.90
CA ILE A 46 -5.73 -0.36 8.65
C ILE A 46 -6.65 -1.45 8.11
N ILE A 47 -7.94 -1.17 8.08
CA ILE A 47 -8.94 -2.11 7.58
C ILE A 47 -9.29 -1.75 6.16
N LEU A 48 -9.00 -2.67 5.21
CA LEU A 48 -9.35 -2.47 3.80
C LEU A 48 -10.84 -2.71 3.61
N GLN A 49 -11.47 -1.82 2.85
CA GLN A 49 -12.89 -1.92 2.53
C GLN A 49 -13.07 -2.35 1.07
N GLY A 50 -14.25 -2.86 0.77
CA GLY A 50 -14.57 -3.33 -0.57
C GLY A 50 -14.10 -4.77 -0.81
N ASP A 51 -14.58 -5.34 -1.90
CA ASP A 51 -14.26 -6.71 -2.28
C ASP A 51 -12.96 -6.76 -3.06
N LEU A 52 -12.26 -7.91 -2.97
CA LEU A 52 -11.09 -8.17 -3.79
C LEU A 52 -11.51 -8.29 -5.26
N PRO A 53 -11.00 -7.43 -6.17
CA PRO A 53 -11.33 -7.54 -7.59
C PRO A 53 -10.82 -8.84 -8.19
N SER A 54 -11.46 -9.26 -9.31
CA SER A 54 -11.00 -10.45 -10.03
C SER A 54 -9.67 -10.18 -10.73
N PRO A 55 -8.68 -11.09 -10.60
CA PRO A 55 -7.44 -10.98 -11.38
C PRO A 55 -7.66 -11.04 -12.89
N ALA A 56 -8.76 -11.66 -13.33
CA ALA A 56 -9.10 -11.75 -14.76
C ALA A 56 -9.64 -10.42 -15.30
N ASN A 57 -10.15 -9.55 -14.42
CA ASN A 57 -10.70 -8.24 -14.79
C ASN A 57 -10.27 -7.18 -13.77
N PRO A 58 -8.98 -6.85 -13.72
CA PRO A 58 -8.47 -5.91 -12.72
C PRO A 58 -8.92 -4.49 -12.99
N PRO A 59 -8.99 -3.64 -11.95
CA PRO A 59 -9.25 -2.21 -12.14
C PRO A 59 -8.21 -1.55 -13.06
N SER A 60 -8.63 -0.52 -13.77
CA SER A 60 -7.73 0.29 -14.61
C SER A 60 -6.71 1.04 -13.74
N GLY A 61 -5.58 1.42 -14.35
CA GLY A 61 -4.55 2.18 -13.65
C GLY A 61 -3.96 1.41 -12.49
N CYS A 62 -3.96 2.02 -11.30
CA CYS A 62 -3.52 1.33 -10.09
C CYS A 62 -4.54 0.27 -9.68
N ARG A 63 -4.12 -0.99 -9.66
CA ARG A 63 -5.03 -2.12 -9.38
C ARG A 63 -5.59 -2.10 -7.96
N PHE A 64 -4.90 -1.44 -7.03
CA PHE A 64 -5.31 -1.33 -5.64
C PHE A 64 -6.27 -0.18 -5.36
N ARG A 65 -6.47 0.75 -6.29
CA ARG A 65 -7.23 2.00 -6.09
C ARG A 65 -8.63 1.80 -5.52
N THR A 66 -9.30 0.71 -5.87
CA THR A 66 -10.68 0.47 -5.42
C THR A 66 -10.76 0.09 -3.94
N ARG A 67 -9.62 -0.27 -3.32
CA ARG A 67 -9.54 -0.63 -1.90
C ARG A 67 -8.51 0.22 -1.15
N CYS A 68 -7.92 1.21 -1.81
CA CYS A 68 -6.85 2.03 -1.23
C CYS A 68 -7.42 3.11 -0.31
N PRO A 69 -7.09 3.10 0.99
CA PRO A 69 -7.55 4.16 1.89
C PRO A 69 -7.00 5.53 1.51
N LYS A 70 -5.79 5.59 0.95
CA LYS A 70 -5.20 6.85 0.50
C LYS A 70 -5.95 7.46 -0.66
N PHE A 71 -6.48 6.62 -1.58
CA PHE A 71 -7.26 7.10 -2.73
C PHE A 71 -8.44 7.97 -2.27
N LEU A 72 -9.09 7.60 -1.17
CA LEU A 72 -10.22 8.34 -0.64
C LEU A 72 -9.84 9.73 -0.11
N THR A 73 -8.57 9.94 0.20
CA THR A 73 -8.07 11.23 0.70
C THR A 73 -7.55 12.15 -0.40
N LEU A 74 -7.43 11.65 -1.62
CA LEU A 74 -6.87 12.40 -2.75
C LEU A 74 -7.92 13.32 -3.36
N ASN A 75 -7.45 14.44 -3.97
CA ASN A 75 -8.31 15.29 -4.78
C ASN A 75 -8.62 14.60 -6.12
N GLU A 76 -9.56 15.18 -6.91
CA GLU A 76 -10.00 14.58 -8.16
C GLU A 76 -8.87 14.40 -9.18
N ALA A 77 -7.96 15.36 -9.29
CA ALA A 77 -6.84 15.29 -10.22
C ALA A 77 -5.90 14.13 -9.86
N ASP A 78 -5.61 13.94 -8.58
CA ASP A 78 -4.75 12.88 -8.10
C ASP A 78 -5.43 11.51 -8.21
N GLN A 79 -6.73 11.44 -7.92
CA GLN A 79 -7.51 10.22 -8.13
C GLN A 79 -7.51 9.80 -9.60
N LYS A 80 -7.55 10.76 -10.50
CA LYS A 80 -7.52 10.49 -11.94
C LYS A 80 -6.22 9.81 -12.37
N GLN A 81 -5.08 10.18 -11.77
CA GLN A 81 -3.81 9.48 -12.03
C GLN A 81 -3.92 8.01 -11.64
N CYS A 82 -4.52 7.72 -10.51
CA CYS A 82 -4.72 6.34 -10.06
C CYS A 82 -5.67 5.55 -10.97
N ILE A 83 -6.63 6.21 -11.59
CA ILE A 83 -7.61 5.59 -12.49
C ILE A 83 -7.03 5.36 -13.89
N ASP A 84 -6.26 6.32 -14.40
CA ASP A 84 -5.83 6.34 -15.79
C ASP A 84 -4.46 5.71 -16.03
N LYS A 85 -3.57 5.72 -15.05
CA LYS A 85 -2.19 5.27 -15.21
C LYS A 85 -1.81 4.15 -14.24
N LEU A 86 -1.20 3.09 -14.77
CA LEU A 86 -0.52 2.11 -13.94
C LEU A 86 0.72 2.78 -13.31
N PRO A 87 0.88 2.74 -11.98
CA PRO A 87 2.01 3.43 -11.35
C PRO A 87 3.33 2.74 -11.66
N ASP A 88 4.36 3.55 -11.92
CA ASP A 88 5.73 3.08 -12.04
C ASP A 88 6.36 2.94 -10.66
N PHE A 89 7.46 2.16 -10.58
CA PHE A 89 8.22 2.07 -9.35
C PHE A 89 8.93 3.38 -9.05
N LYS A 90 8.80 3.83 -7.80
CA LYS A 90 9.51 5.00 -7.29
C LYS A 90 10.48 4.57 -6.20
N HIS A 91 11.69 5.15 -6.23
CA HIS A 91 12.69 4.88 -5.22
C HIS A 91 12.28 5.50 -3.88
N MET A 92 12.28 4.67 -2.85
CA MET A 92 11.96 5.09 -1.48
C MET A 92 13.16 4.97 -0.55
N GLY A 93 14.24 4.34 -1.00
CA GLY A 93 15.49 4.10 -0.27
C GLY A 93 16.44 3.35 -1.19
N ASP A 94 17.62 2.98 -0.71
CA ASP A 94 18.67 2.37 -1.55
C ASP A 94 18.18 1.09 -2.26
N ASP A 95 17.51 0.21 -1.52
CA ASP A 95 16.97 -1.06 -2.04
C ASP A 95 15.45 -1.12 -1.86
N HIS A 96 14.77 0.03 -1.92
CA HIS A 96 13.34 0.12 -1.62
C HIS A 96 12.62 0.88 -2.72
N GLU A 97 11.68 0.21 -3.39
CA GLU A 97 10.85 0.78 -4.44
C GLU A 97 9.37 0.46 -4.21
N ALA A 98 8.50 1.39 -4.55
CA ALA A 98 7.05 1.21 -4.44
C ALA A 98 6.36 1.65 -5.73
N ALA A 99 5.44 0.83 -6.22
CA ALA A 99 4.63 1.12 -7.40
C ALA A 99 3.33 1.81 -6.98
N CYS A 100 3.42 3.07 -6.65
CA CYS A 100 2.31 3.92 -6.24
C CYS A 100 2.54 5.33 -6.78
N HIS A 101 1.47 6.02 -7.19
CA HIS A 101 1.59 7.40 -7.66
C HIS A 101 2.00 8.36 -6.53
N TYR A 102 1.58 8.06 -5.30
CA TYR A 102 1.81 8.90 -4.12
C TYR A 102 2.35 8.09 -2.95
N PRO A 103 3.50 7.40 -3.12
CA PRO A 103 4.03 6.58 -2.05
C PRO A 103 4.55 7.43 -0.90
N GLU A 104 4.37 6.96 0.32
CA GLU A 104 4.80 7.66 1.52
C GLU A 104 5.27 6.65 2.55
N ARG A 105 6.54 6.74 2.94
CA ARG A 105 7.12 5.86 3.96
C ARG A 105 6.48 6.15 5.31
N THR A 106 5.80 5.17 5.86
CA THR A 106 5.04 5.34 7.10
C THR A 106 5.22 4.10 7.97
N SER A 107 5.67 4.29 9.20
CA SER A 107 5.76 3.19 10.17
C SER A 107 4.37 2.79 10.64
N VAL A 108 4.10 1.48 10.67
CA VAL A 108 2.83 0.92 11.16
C VAL A 108 3.01 0.10 12.44
N PHE A 109 4.24 -0.02 12.92
CA PHE A 109 4.57 -0.71 14.16
C PHE A 109 4.89 0.25 15.30
#